data_321893d2575fd636838e3f51e51aea57
#
_entry.id   321893d2575fd636838e3f51e51aea57
#
_cell.length_a   1.000
_cell.length_b   1.000
_cell.length_c   1.000
_cell.angle_alpha   90.00
_cell.angle_beta   90.00
_cell.angle_gamma   90.00
#
_symmetry.space_group_name_H-M   'P 1'
#
loop_
_entity.id
_entity.type
_entity.pdbx_description
1 polymer ?
#
loop_
_entity_poly.entity_id
_entity_poly.type
_entity_poly.pdbx_seq_one_letter_code
_entity_poly.pdbx_strand_id
1 'polypeptide(L)'
;MPAAAAPSATDVLVVGAGPAGSAAAAWAARAGHDVVLADAAVFPRDKTCGDGLTPRAIAELDLLGLGDWVRGHARNRGLRAAGFGHEWQLPWPGGRFPDHGSAVPRTELDARIREVAIDSGATPLDGARAVDVERDGDRVTAVVFEDADDEQFRVACRRLVVADGVRSPLGRVLGREWHRDTAFGVAARGYVTSGRSDDEWISSHLELRGVEGELLSGYGWVFPLGAAAGEVNIGVGTLATARRPAGVQLKALLEAYTDARREEWQIHGPVRAPASALLPMGGAVSGVAGRNWALIGDAAGCVNPLNGEGIDYGLETGRIVVDLFDDDDWSAAWPATLRRHYGHAFSIARRLAGLLTVPRFLPAAGPVGMRSRALMTVALRVMGNLVTEEDRDVVARAWRTAGRLSVKLDDRPPFTAK
;
A
#
# COMPACT_ATOMS: atom_id res chain seq x y z
N MET A 1 8.00 32.86 -10.18
CA MET A 1 7.78 32.64 -11.62
C MET A 1 6.28 32.48 -11.80
N PRO A 2 5.65 33.02 -12.85
CA PRO A 2 4.24 32.73 -13.12
C PRO A 2 4.11 31.20 -13.27
N ALA A 3 3.07 30.61 -12.67
CA ALA A 3 2.75 29.20 -12.84
C ALA A 3 2.62 28.93 -14.35
N ALA A 4 3.33 27.93 -14.85
CA ALA A 4 3.15 27.51 -16.24
C ALA A 4 1.66 27.15 -16.41
N ALA A 5 1.06 27.61 -17.51
CA ALA A 5 -0.34 27.31 -17.78
C ALA A 5 -0.53 25.78 -17.78
N ALA A 6 -1.59 25.31 -17.13
CA ALA A 6 -1.90 23.88 -17.07
C ALA A 6 -2.00 23.31 -18.50
N PRO A 7 -1.45 22.12 -18.79
CA PRO A 7 -1.58 21.50 -20.11
C PRO A 7 -3.05 21.27 -20.45
N SER A 8 -3.45 21.61 -21.66
CA SER A 8 -4.85 21.45 -22.10
C SER A 8 -5.19 20.03 -22.55
N ALA A 9 -4.19 19.23 -22.91
CA ALA A 9 -4.34 17.84 -23.38
C ALA A 9 -3.04 17.05 -23.18
N THR A 10 -3.18 15.71 -23.12
CA THR A 10 -2.07 14.75 -23.05
C THR A 10 -2.50 13.40 -23.62
N ASP A 11 -1.55 12.53 -23.97
CA ASP A 11 -1.85 11.14 -24.32
C ASP A 11 -2.26 10.33 -23.06
N VAL A 12 -1.49 10.41 -22.00
CA VAL A 12 -1.72 9.70 -20.73
C VAL A 12 -1.84 10.71 -19.59
N LEU A 13 -3.00 10.72 -18.93
CA LEU A 13 -3.20 11.48 -17.72
C LEU A 13 -3.15 10.54 -16.51
N VAL A 14 -2.24 10.80 -15.59
CA VAL A 14 -2.12 10.08 -14.32
C VAL A 14 -2.60 10.99 -13.20
N VAL A 15 -3.59 10.56 -12.42
CA VAL A 15 -4.15 11.33 -11.29
C VAL A 15 -3.74 10.69 -9.98
N GLY A 16 -2.94 11.41 -9.19
CA GLY A 16 -2.32 10.99 -7.94
C GLY A 16 -0.83 10.67 -8.12
N ALA A 17 0.06 11.49 -7.56
CA ALA A 17 1.52 11.36 -7.67
C ALA A 17 2.15 10.65 -6.45
N GLY A 18 1.41 9.73 -5.79
CA GLY A 18 1.98 8.77 -4.84
C GLY A 18 2.79 7.69 -5.57
N PRO A 19 3.32 6.67 -4.86
CA PRO A 19 4.18 5.64 -5.44
C PRO A 19 3.58 4.97 -6.68
N ALA A 20 2.27 4.66 -6.66
CA ALA A 20 1.60 4.00 -7.78
C ALA A 20 1.53 4.89 -9.03
N GLY A 21 1.06 6.14 -8.88
CA GLY A 21 0.91 7.04 -10.01
C GLY A 21 2.23 7.53 -10.54
N SER A 22 3.20 7.86 -9.68
CA SER A 22 4.54 8.24 -10.12
C SER A 22 5.25 7.10 -10.85
N ALA A 23 5.10 5.84 -10.39
CA ALA A 23 5.60 4.70 -11.13
C ALA A 23 4.92 4.55 -12.50
N ALA A 24 3.59 4.66 -12.57
CA ALA A 24 2.86 4.59 -13.83
C ALA A 24 3.30 5.69 -14.81
N ALA A 25 3.46 6.92 -14.32
CA ALA A 25 3.92 8.04 -15.14
C ALA A 25 5.36 7.85 -15.65
N ALA A 26 6.26 7.32 -14.79
CA ALA A 26 7.64 7.02 -15.19
C ALA A 26 7.69 5.95 -16.30
N TRP A 27 6.95 4.85 -16.12
CA TRP A 27 6.92 3.77 -17.10
C TRP A 27 6.24 4.20 -18.40
N ALA A 28 5.16 4.96 -18.34
CA ALA A 28 4.49 5.50 -19.52
C ALA A 28 5.39 6.47 -20.32
N ALA A 29 6.08 7.37 -19.63
CA ALA A 29 7.02 8.31 -20.26
C ALA A 29 8.20 7.57 -20.90
N ARG A 30 8.77 6.55 -20.23
CA ARG A 30 9.82 5.68 -20.79
C ARG A 30 9.36 4.88 -22.01
N ALA A 31 8.07 4.57 -22.09
CA ALA A 31 7.47 3.94 -23.27
C ALA A 31 7.19 4.95 -24.42
N GLY A 32 7.50 6.24 -24.25
CA GLY A 32 7.40 7.28 -25.28
C GLY A 32 6.05 7.98 -25.34
N HIS A 33 5.19 7.82 -24.32
CA HIS A 33 3.93 8.56 -24.23
C HIS A 33 4.14 9.98 -23.73
N ASP A 34 3.29 10.91 -24.19
CA ASP A 34 3.13 12.22 -23.56
C ASP A 34 2.30 12.06 -22.28
N VAL A 35 2.88 12.39 -21.12
CA VAL A 35 2.32 12.09 -19.79
C VAL A 35 2.17 13.36 -18.97
N VAL A 36 0.98 13.59 -18.43
CA VAL A 36 0.73 14.54 -17.35
C VAL A 36 0.51 13.78 -16.04
N LEU A 37 1.28 14.12 -15.00
CA LEU A 37 1.18 13.57 -13.65
C LEU A 37 0.58 14.64 -12.71
N ALA A 38 -0.71 14.53 -12.41
CA ALA A 38 -1.46 15.46 -11.58
C ALA A 38 -1.59 14.98 -10.13
N ASP A 39 -1.46 15.89 -9.16
CA ASP A 39 -1.78 15.63 -7.75
C ASP A 39 -2.42 16.86 -7.10
N ALA A 40 -3.35 16.64 -6.18
CA ALA A 40 -3.99 17.69 -5.39
C ALA A 40 -3.03 18.37 -4.40
N ALA A 41 -1.94 17.71 -4.04
CA ALA A 41 -0.93 18.25 -3.15
C ALA A 41 0.26 18.85 -3.94
N VAL A 42 0.99 19.72 -3.26
CA VAL A 42 2.32 20.16 -3.69
C VAL A 42 3.36 19.33 -2.96
N PHE A 43 4.36 18.82 -3.67
CA PHE A 43 5.41 17.98 -3.11
C PHE A 43 6.60 18.79 -2.57
N PRO A 44 7.30 18.28 -1.50
CA PRO A 44 7.04 17.04 -0.79
C PRO A 44 5.82 17.12 0.13
N ARG A 45 5.08 16.01 0.29
CA ARG A 45 3.91 15.92 1.14
C ARG A 45 3.93 14.67 2.02
N ASP A 46 3.30 14.75 3.20
CA ASP A 46 3.11 13.58 4.07
C ASP A 46 1.94 12.68 3.59
N LYS A 47 2.04 11.41 3.93
CA LYS A 47 0.99 10.40 3.73
C LYS A 47 1.04 9.39 4.87
N THR A 48 -0.08 9.10 5.49
CA THR A 48 -0.16 8.08 6.55
C THR A 48 0.36 6.73 6.06
N CYS A 49 1.47 6.25 6.66
CA CYS A 49 2.15 5.01 6.30
C CYS A 49 3.08 4.57 7.44
N GLY A 50 3.41 3.30 7.53
CA GLY A 50 4.50 2.79 8.37
C GLY A 50 5.90 3.04 7.79
N ASP A 51 6.00 3.57 6.57
CA ASP A 51 7.25 3.87 5.84
C ASP A 51 8.13 2.64 5.52
N GLY A 52 7.73 1.45 6.00
CA GLY A 52 8.45 0.21 5.75
C GLY A 52 8.38 -0.24 4.29
N LEU A 53 9.50 -0.70 3.78
CA LEU A 53 9.67 -1.25 2.44
C LEU A 53 10.12 -2.70 2.55
N THR A 54 9.29 -3.62 2.11
CA THR A 54 9.64 -5.04 2.04
C THR A 54 10.57 -5.31 0.87
N PRO A 55 11.20 -6.50 0.80
CA PRO A 55 12.01 -6.92 -0.34
C PRO A 55 11.32 -6.76 -1.70
N ARG A 56 9.99 -6.92 -1.76
CA ARG A 56 9.22 -6.74 -2.99
C ARG A 56 9.16 -5.27 -3.41
N ALA A 57 8.95 -4.36 -2.46
CA ALA A 57 9.00 -2.92 -2.73
C ALA A 57 10.39 -2.48 -3.18
N ILE A 58 11.46 -3.02 -2.56
CA ILE A 58 12.85 -2.76 -2.98
C ILE A 58 13.07 -3.20 -4.43
N ALA A 59 12.60 -4.40 -4.81
CA ALA A 59 12.75 -4.90 -6.18
C ALA A 59 12.06 -3.99 -7.21
N GLU A 60 10.87 -3.47 -6.93
CA GLU A 60 10.19 -2.54 -7.83
C GLU A 60 10.90 -1.17 -7.89
N LEU A 61 11.49 -0.70 -6.78
CA LEU A 61 12.30 0.51 -6.76
C LEU A 61 13.61 0.33 -7.53
N ASP A 62 14.25 -0.85 -7.46
CA ASP A 62 15.42 -1.21 -8.29
C ASP A 62 15.08 -1.12 -9.79
N LEU A 63 13.91 -1.65 -10.21
CA LEU A 63 13.45 -1.56 -11.60
C LEU A 63 13.21 -0.11 -12.05
N LEU A 64 12.78 0.76 -11.15
CA LEU A 64 12.64 2.19 -11.41
C LEU A 64 13.98 2.93 -11.47
N GLY A 65 15.10 2.29 -11.10
CA GLY A 65 16.42 2.90 -11.03
C GLY A 65 16.75 3.56 -9.70
N LEU A 66 15.97 3.27 -8.65
CA LEU A 66 16.15 3.84 -7.31
C LEU A 66 16.91 2.94 -6.33
N GLY A 67 17.46 1.83 -6.79
CA GLY A 67 18.13 0.87 -5.92
C GLY A 67 19.31 1.46 -5.13
N ASP A 68 20.21 2.21 -5.79
CA ASP A 68 21.35 2.87 -5.11
C ASP A 68 20.85 3.91 -4.09
N TRP A 69 19.83 4.66 -4.44
CA TRP A 69 19.25 5.66 -3.56
C TRP A 69 18.65 5.03 -2.29
N VAL A 70 17.88 3.95 -2.42
CA VAL A 70 17.29 3.23 -1.27
C VAL A 70 18.38 2.64 -0.38
N ARG A 71 19.50 2.16 -0.95
CA ARG A 71 20.65 1.65 -0.17
C ARG A 71 21.30 2.72 0.73
N GLY A 72 21.10 3.99 0.45
CA GLY A 72 21.52 5.10 1.31
C GLY A 72 20.65 5.31 2.57
N HIS A 73 19.52 4.60 2.68
CA HIS A 73 18.58 4.72 3.79
C HIS A 73 18.70 3.55 4.79
N ALA A 74 17.85 3.57 5.82
CA ALA A 74 17.78 2.50 6.81
C ALA A 74 17.59 1.14 6.14
N ARG A 75 18.51 0.22 6.39
CA ARG A 75 18.43 -1.16 5.89
C ARG A 75 17.97 -2.07 7.01
N ASN A 76 16.97 -2.91 6.73
CA ASN A 76 16.57 -3.95 7.66
C ASN A 76 16.80 -5.35 7.06
N ARG A 77 17.21 -6.27 7.94
CA ARG A 77 17.51 -7.68 7.60
C ARG A 77 16.30 -8.58 7.63
N GLY A 78 15.20 -8.10 8.23
CA GLY A 78 14.02 -8.92 8.43
C GLY A 78 13.07 -8.33 9.44
N LEU A 79 12.16 -9.17 9.90
CA LEU A 79 11.13 -8.86 10.88
C LEU A 79 11.48 -9.42 12.25
N ARG A 80 11.46 -8.57 13.29
CA ARG A 80 11.34 -9.01 14.68
C ARG A 80 9.84 -9.13 14.99
N ALA A 81 9.37 -10.37 15.17
CA ALA A 81 8.00 -10.67 15.54
C ALA A 81 7.93 -10.98 17.03
N ALA A 82 7.17 -10.20 17.82
CA ALA A 82 7.03 -10.34 19.25
C ALA A 82 5.56 -10.50 19.66
N GLY A 83 5.30 -11.29 20.70
CA GLY A 83 3.96 -11.49 21.26
C GLY A 83 3.81 -12.86 21.95
N PHE A 84 2.80 -13.00 22.81
CA PHE A 84 2.47 -14.24 23.51
C PHE A 84 3.66 -14.88 24.24
N GLY A 85 4.54 -14.04 24.80
CA GLY A 85 5.74 -14.47 25.53
C GLY A 85 6.89 -14.99 24.65
N HIS A 86 6.84 -14.77 23.35
CA HIS A 86 7.89 -15.17 22.39
C HIS A 86 8.34 -14.01 21.53
N GLU A 87 9.60 -14.07 21.10
CA GLU A 87 10.19 -13.16 20.11
C GLU A 87 11.04 -13.95 19.12
N TRP A 88 10.91 -13.60 17.84
CA TRP A 88 11.68 -14.20 16.75
C TRP A 88 12.25 -13.13 15.84
N GLN A 89 13.54 -13.21 15.57
CA GLN A 89 14.17 -12.51 14.45
C GLN A 89 14.09 -13.41 13.22
N LEU A 90 13.35 -12.94 12.23
CA LEU A 90 13.02 -13.69 11.01
C LEU A 90 13.66 -12.95 9.83
N PRO A 91 14.79 -13.43 9.30
CA PRO A 91 15.43 -12.78 8.15
C PRO A 91 14.55 -12.86 6.91
N TRP A 92 14.68 -11.86 6.05
CA TRP A 92 14.06 -11.91 4.73
C TRP A 92 14.60 -13.11 3.95
N PRO A 93 13.74 -13.86 3.25
CA PRO A 93 14.13 -15.14 2.66
C PRO A 93 15.12 -15.02 1.49
N GLY A 94 15.26 -13.82 0.90
CA GLY A 94 16.05 -13.66 -0.33
C GLY A 94 15.43 -14.40 -1.52
N GLY A 95 16.26 -14.87 -2.43
CA GLY A 95 15.84 -15.58 -3.62
C GLY A 95 15.56 -14.64 -4.80
N ARG A 96 14.32 -14.60 -5.29
CA ARG A 96 13.91 -13.67 -6.37
C ARG A 96 13.93 -12.22 -5.92
N PHE A 97 13.60 -11.97 -4.67
CA PHE A 97 13.62 -10.64 -4.07
C PHE A 97 14.94 -10.40 -3.32
N PRO A 98 15.34 -9.14 -3.08
CA PRO A 98 16.44 -8.82 -2.20
C PRO A 98 16.30 -9.48 -0.82
N ASP A 99 17.42 -9.70 -0.13
CA ASP A 99 17.49 -10.24 1.23
C ASP A 99 17.35 -9.16 2.32
N HIS A 100 16.89 -7.99 1.93
CA HIS A 100 16.74 -6.84 2.80
C HIS A 100 15.49 -6.02 2.44
N GLY A 101 15.02 -5.28 3.41
CA GLY A 101 14.06 -4.21 3.27
C GLY A 101 14.67 -2.86 3.64
N SER A 102 13.85 -1.84 3.70
CA SER A 102 14.22 -0.49 4.10
C SER A 102 13.08 0.16 4.91
N ALA A 103 13.30 1.38 5.38
CA ALA A 103 12.25 2.26 5.86
C ALA A 103 12.62 3.70 5.44
N VAL A 104 11.70 4.36 4.75
CA VAL A 104 11.90 5.70 4.19
C VAL A 104 10.64 6.54 4.42
N PRO A 105 10.74 7.72 5.04
CA PRO A 105 9.59 8.60 5.22
C PRO A 105 8.89 8.92 3.89
N ARG A 106 7.57 8.90 3.89
CA ARG A 106 6.76 9.13 2.68
C ARG A 106 6.97 10.50 2.04
N THR A 107 7.35 11.51 2.83
CA THR A 107 7.73 12.82 2.30
C THR A 107 8.92 12.74 1.35
N GLU A 108 9.86 11.86 1.64
CA GLU A 108 11.07 11.66 0.86
C GLU A 108 10.85 10.63 -0.26
N LEU A 109 10.28 9.46 0.07
CA LEU A 109 10.05 8.38 -0.90
C LEU A 109 9.16 8.83 -2.06
N ASP A 110 8.00 9.44 -1.74
CA ASP A 110 7.04 9.85 -2.76
C ASP A 110 7.62 10.96 -3.66
N ALA A 111 8.32 11.93 -3.08
CA ALA A 111 9.00 12.97 -3.84
C ALA A 111 10.05 12.37 -4.79
N ARG A 112 10.84 11.40 -4.31
CA ARG A 112 11.90 10.78 -5.12
C ARG A 112 11.35 9.94 -6.27
N ILE A 113 10.28 9.16 -6.05
CA ILE A 113 9.63 8.40 -7.14
C ILE A 113 9.03 9.37 -8.17
N ARG A 114 8.43 10.48 -7.70
CA ARG A 114 7.89 11.53 -8.56
C ARG A 114 8.98 12.20 -9.42
N GLU A 115 10.14 12.49 -8.85
CA GLU A 115 11.30 13.00 -9.60
C GLU A 115 11.68 12.04 -10.73
N VAL A 116 11.72 10.73 -10.49
CA VAL A 116 11.97 9.74 -11.55
C VAL A 116 10.94 9.85 -12.69
N ALA A 117 9.67 10.09 -12.38
CA ALA A 117 8.67 10.29 -13.43
C ALA A 117 8.94 11.54 -14.24
N ILE A 118 9.29 12.66 -13.59
CA ILE A 118 9.62 13.92 -14.25
C ILE A 118 10.89 13.77 -15.11
N ASP A 119 11.94 13.18 -14.56
CA ASP A 119 13.20 12.91 -15.26
C ASP A 119 13.00 11.97 -16.47
N SER A 120 11.98 11.12 -16.42
CA SER A 120 11.57 10.24 -17.53
C SER A 120 10.75 10.96 -18.61
N GLY A 121 10.32 12.21 -18.38
CA GLY A 121 9.58 13.04 -19.34
C GLY A 121 8.13 13.36 -18.96
N ALA A 122 7.64 12.94 -17.78
CA ALA A 122 6.29 13.29 -17.33
C ALA A 122 6.21 14.79 -16.93
N THR A 123 5.16 15.47 -17.35
CA THR A 123 4.88 16.87 -16.97
C THR A 123 4.12 16.89 -15.65
N PRO A 124 4.67 17.47 -14.56
CA PRO A 124 3.98 17.57 -13.28
C PRO A 124 2.88 18.62 -13.31
N LEU A 125 1.76 18.33 -12.61
CA LEU A 125 0.65 19.26 -12.39
C LEU A 125 0.24 19.18 -10.91
N ASP A 126 0.89 19.99 -10.08
CA ASP A 126 0.69 20.03 -8.62
C ASP A 126 -0.44 20.99 -8.24
N GLY A 127 -1.08 20.74 -7.08
CA GLY A 127 -2.17 21.54 -6.56
C GLY A 127 -3.47 21.40 -7.38
N ALA A 128 -3.57 20.38 -8.24
CA ALA A 128 -4.69 20.12 -9.12
C ALA A 128 -5.55 18.98 -8.55
N ARG A 129 -6.69 19.30 -7.99
CA ARG A 129 -7.64 18.34 -7.42
C ARG A 129 -8.63 17.86 -8.49
N ALA A 130 -8.50 16.61 -8.92
CA ALA A 130 -9.45 16.00 -9.85
C ALA A 130 -10.84 15.85 -9.18
N VAL A 131 -11.87 16.40 -9.79
CA VAL A 131 -13.24 16.46 -9.22
C VAL A 131 -14.28 15.77 -10.08
N ASP A 132 -14.10 15.74 -11.41
CA ASP A 132 -15.06 15.12 -12.34
C ASP A 132 -14.37 14.68 -13.63
N VAL A 133 -15.12 14.01 -14.51
CA VAL A 133 -14.68 13.59 -15.84
C VAL A 133 -15.68 13.97 -16.93
N GLU A 134 -15.19 14.37 -18.09
CA GLU A 134 -15.98 14.46 -19.31
C GLU A 134 -15.94 13.13 -20.05
N ARG A 135 -17.03 12.75 -20.71
CA ARG A 135 -17.15 11.46 -21.42
C ARG A 135 -17.77 11.64 -22.79
N ASP A 136 -17.36 10.76 -23.70
CA ASP A 136 -18.07 10.47 -24.94
C ASP A 136 -18.45 8.97 -24.92
N GLY A 137 -19.72 8.69 -24.68
CA GLY A 137 -20.19 7.34 -24.40
C GLY A 137 -19.55 6.73 -23.15
N ASP A 138 -18.83 5.64 -23.32
CA ASP A 138 -18.09 4.91 -22.26
C ASP A 138 -16.62 5.33 -22.11
N ARG A 139 -16.15 6.24 -22.99
CA ARG A 139 -14.77 6.75 -23.00
C ARG A 139 -14.65 8.06 -22.24
N VAL A 140 -13.69 8.13 -21.33
CA VAL A 140 -13.28 9.42 -20.70
C VAL A 140 -12.49 10.24 -21.72
N THR A 141 -12.90 11.50 -21.91
CA THR A 141 -12.25 12.41 -22.87
C THR A 141 -11.44 13.52 -22.17
N ALA A 142 -11.81 13.87 -20.93
CA ALA A 142 -11.06 14.83 -20.12
C ALA A 142 -11.31 14.58 -18.63
N VAL A 143 -10.43 15.09 -17.77
CA VAL A 143 -10.62 15.22 -16.33
C VAL A 143 -10.79 16.69 -16.00
N VAL A 144 -11.76 17.00 -15.14
CA VAL A 144 -11.99 18.33 -14.59
C VAL A 144 -11.23 18.43 -13.26
N PHE A 145 -10.44 19.47 -13.14
CA PHE A 145 -9.65 19.77 -11.95
C PHE A 145 -10.13 21.07 -11.30
N GLU A 146 -9.87 21.21 -10.02
CA GLU A 146 -9.92 22.47 -9.27
C GLU A 146 -8.52 22.80 -8.75
N ASP A 147 -8.12 24.04 -8.87
CA ASP A 147 -6.87 24.57 -8.31
C ASP A 147 -7.05 25.03 -6.84
N ALA A 148 -6.03 25.71 -6.29
CA ALA A 148 -6.04 26.22 -4.93
C ALA A 148 -7.07 27.35 -4.68
N ASP A 149 -7.52 28.02 -5.74
CA ASP A 149 -8.51 29.10 -5.72
C ASP A 149 -9.94 28.56 -6.03
N ASP A 150 -10.12 27.24 -6.09
CA ASP A 150 -11.32 26.51 -6.51
C ASP A 150 -11.76 26.86 -7.96
N GLU A 151 -10.84 27.37 -8.79
CA GLU A 151 -11.07 27.62 -10.20
C GLU A 151 -10.99 26.31 -10.98
N GLN A 152 -12.02 26.06 -11.81
CA GLN A 152 -12.07 24.82 -12.60
C GLN A 152 -11.37 24.96 -13.94
N PHE A 153 -10.59 23.93 -14.27
CA PHE A 153 -9.98 23.76 -15.57
C PHE A 153 -10.04 22.28 -15.99
N ARG A 154 -9.74 22.02 -17.25
CA ARG A 154 -9.80 20.65 -17.77
C ARG A 154 -8.50 20.25 -18.47
N VAL A 155 -8.17 18.96 -18.39
CA VAL A 155 -7.10 18.32 -19.16
C VAL A 155 -7.70 17.18 -19.98
N ALA A 156 -7.66 17.33 -21.32
CA ALA A 156 -8.11 16.25 -22.20
C ALA A 156 -7.09 15.10 -22.22
N CYS A 157 -7.57 13.85 -22.32
CA CYS A 157 -6.68 12.70 -22.34
C CYS A 157 -7.23 11.55 -23.21
N ARG A 158 -6.31 10.80 -23.80
CA ARG A 158 -6.68 9.55 -24.51
C ARG A 158 -6.78 8.36 -23.54
N ARG A 159 -5.95 8.37 -22.50
CA ARG A 159 -5.83 7.32 -21.47
C ARG A 159 -5.80 7.97 -20.10
N LEU A 160 -6.49 7.36 -19.14
CA LEU A 160 -6.54 7.85 -17.76
C LEU A 160 -6.12 6.74 -16.79
N VAL A 161 -5.09 7.02 -15.99
CA VAL A 161 -4.66 6.16 -14.86
C VAL A 161 -4.98 6.89 -13.56
N VAL A 162 -5.80 6.26 -12.70
CA VAL A 162 -6.25 6.84 -11.43
C VAL A 162 -5.54 6.17 -10.27
N ALA A 163 -4.70 6.93 -9.59
CA ALA A 163 -3.86 6.52 -8.45
C ALA A 163 -4.11 7.41 -7.22
N ASP A 164 -5.34 7.89 -7.05
CA ASP A 164 -5.75 8.90 -6.07
C ASP A 164 -5.96 8.32 -4.63
N GLY A 165 -5.43 7.14 -4.40
CA GLY A 165 -5.26 6.52 -3.10
C GLY A 165 -6.55 5.92 -2.51
N VAL A 166 -6.54 5.69 -1.21
CA VAL A 166 -7.58 4.93 -0.49
C VAL A 166 -8.98 5.52 -0.61
N ARG A 167 -9.10 6.84 -0.58
CA ARG A 167 -10.39 7.54 -0.68
C ARG A 167 -10.92 7.58 -2.11
N SER A 168 -10.03 7.64 -3.06
CA SER A 168 -10.25 7.63 -4.50
C SER A 168 -11.49 8.45 -4.92
N PRO A 169 -11.47 9.77 -4.75
CA PRO A 169 -12.60 10.62 -5.11
C PRO A 169 -12.93 10.51 -6.60
N LEU A 170 -11.93 10.56 -7.48
CA LEU A 170 -12.13 10.39 -8.90
C LEU A 170 -12.57 8.96 -9.26
N GLY A 171 -12.02 7.95 -8.59
CA GLY A 171 -12.48 6.58 -8.76
C GLY A 171 -13.97 6.42 -8.43
N ARG A 172 -14.51 7.14 -7.43
CA ARG A 172 -15.95 7.13 -7.12
C ARG A 172 -16.79 7.78 -8.23
N VAL A 173 -16.32 8.87 -8.81
CA VAL A 173 -16.94 9.49 -9.99
C VAL A 173 -16.99 8.50 -11.16
N LEU A 174 -15.96 7.69 -11.30
CA LEU A 174 -15.87 6.63 -12.33
C LEU A 174 -16.68 5.37 -12.00
N GLY A 175 -17.28 5.29 -10.80
CA GLY A 175 -18.13 4.18 -10.39
C GLY A 175 -17.41 3.13 -9.53
N ARG A 176 -16.25 3.47 -8.95
CA ARG A 176 -15.60 2.65 -7.95
C ARG A 176 -16.48 2.43 -6.72
N GLU A 177 -16.56 1.19 -6.28
CA GLU A 177 -17.26 0.81 -5.07
C GLU A 177 -16.33 0.02 -4.14
N TRP A 178 -16.24 0.43 -2.87
CA TRP A 178 -15.46 -0.28 -1.86
C TRP A 178 -16.36 -1.16 -0.99
N HIS A 179 -16.08 -2.46 -0.97
CA HIS A 179 -16.84 -3.47 -0.24
C HIS A 179 -16.28 -3.70 1.16
N ARG A 180 -17.00 -3.22 2.18
CA ARG A 180 -16.60 -3.30 3.60
C ARG A 180 -17.14 -4.53 4.34
N ASP A 181 -17.82 -5.42 3.66
CA ASP A 181 -18.24 -6.73 4.17
C ASP A 181 -17.06 -7.70 4.33
N THR A 182 -15.97 -7.46 3.62
CA THR A 182 -14.66 -8.12 3.81
C THR A 182 -13.80 -7.37 4.83
N ALA A 183 -12.68 -7.98 5.25
CA ALA A 183 -11.74 -7.32 6.17
C ALA A 183 -11.09 -6.09 5.52
N PHE A 184 -10.96 -5.03 6.30
CA PHE A 184 -10.23 -3.82 5.97
C PHE A 184 -9.39 -3.36 7.17
N GLY A 185 -8.33 -2.61 6.91
CA GLY A 185 -7.45 -2.10 7.96
C GLY A 185 -7.87 -0.74 8.46
N VAL A 186 -7.61 -0.51 9.75
CA VAL A 186 -7.70 0.80 10.42
C VAL A 186 -6.38 0.99 11.14
N ALA A 187 -5.63 2.04 10.82
CA ALA A 187 -4.27 2.23 11.34
C ALA A 187 -4.02 3.68 11.77
N ALA A 188 -3.14 3.84 12.76
CA ALA A 188 -2.56 5.12 13.12
C ALA A 188 -1.05 5.00 13.30
N ARG A 189 -0.32 6.07 12.97
CA ARG A 189 1.13 6.13 13.14
C ARG A 189 1.59 7.52 13.55
N GLY A 190 2.80 7.58 14.07
CA GLY A 190 3.54 8.80 14.30
C GLY A 190 5.04 8.53 14.29
N TYR A 191 5.81 9.55 14.57
CA TYR A 191 7.27 9.49 14.66
C TYR A 191 7.70 9.80 16.09
N VAL A 192 8.71 9.10 16.58
CA VAL A 192 9.32 9.35 17.88
C VAL A 192 10.84 9.27 17.78
N THR A 193 11.53 10.09 18.57
CA THR A 193 12.98 9.98 18.74
C THR A 193 13.29 8.70 19.50
N SER A 194 14.26 7.93 19.03
CA SER A 194 14.62 6.63 19.62
C SER A 194 16.13 6.43 19.61
N GLY A 195 16.66 5.96 20.74
CA GLY A 195 18.05 5.51 20.83
C GLY A 195 18.35 4.23 20.04
N ARG A 196 17.32 3.61 19.42
CA ARG A 196 17.42 2.42 18.56
C ARG A 196 16.94 2.69 17.13
N SER A 197 17.09 3.91 16.66
CA SER A 197 16.72 4.31 15.30
C SER A 197 17.52 3.61 14.19
N ASP A 198 18.64 2.99 14.52
CA ASP A 198 19.54 2.24 13.64
C ASP A 198 19.40 0.70 13.77
N ASP A 199 18.39 0.22 14.52
CA ASP A 199 18.15 -1.22 14.64
C ASP A 199 17.90 -1.84 13.26
N GLU A 200 18.59 -2.94 12.97
CA GLU A 200 18.52 -3.61 11.66
C GLU A 200 17.27 -4.50 11.50
N TRP A 201 16.33 -4.47 12.42
CA TRP A 201 15.09 -5.25 12.36
C TRP A 201 13.88 -4.32 12.47
N ILE A 202 12.97 -4.40 11.49
CA ILE A 202 11.63 -3.85 11.71
C ILE A 202 10.89 -4.73 12.71
N SER A 203 10.14 -4.11 13.62
CA SER A 203 9.46 -4.85 14.67
C SER A 203 7.95 -4.82 14.49
N SER A 204 7.32 -6.00 14.66
CA SER A 204 5.87 -6.15 14.73
C SER A 204 5.47 -6.89 15.99
N HIS A 205 4.64 -6.24 16.80
CA HIS A 205 4.11 -6.77 18.05
C HIS A 205 2.71 -7.35 17.78
N LEU A 206 2.64 -8.68 17.66
CA LEU A 206 1.45 -9.44 17.23
C LEU A 206 0.42 -9.64 18.35
N GLU A 207 0.75 -9.28 19.57
CA GLU A 207 -0.14 -9.22 20.73
C GLU A 207 -0.47 -7.76 21.04
N LEU A 208 -1.28 -7.13 20.15
CA LEU A 208 -1.72 -5.76 20.37
C LEU A 208 -2.85 -5.73 21.39
N ARG A 209 -2.67 -4.97 22.46
CA ARG A 209 -3.69 -4.77 23.50
C ARG A 209 -4.28 -3.38 23.40
N GLY A 210 -5.59 -3.31 23.57
CA GLY A 210 -6.33 -2.07 23.71
C GLY A 210 -6.05 -1.37 25.04
N VAL A 211 -6.61 -0.18 25.21
CA VAL A 211 -6.41 0.65 26.42
C VAL A 211 -6.92 -0.06 27.69
N GLU A 212 -7.96 -0.89 27.57
CA GLU A 212 -8.53 -1.67 28.66
C GLU A 212 -7.85 -3.05 28.84
N GLY A 213 -6.79 -3.33 28.04
CA GLY A 213 -6.02 -4.57 28.09
C GLY A 213 -6.57 -5.71 27.22
N GLU A 214 -7.67 -5.52 26.54
CA GLU A 214 -8.26 -6.49 25.61
C GLU A 214 -7.34 -6.77 24.42
N LEU A 215 -7.31 -8.00 23.94
CA LEU A 215 -6.53 -8.40 22.76
C LEU A 215 -7.25 -7.95 21.48
N LEU A 216 -6.56 -7.16 20.68
CA LEU A 216 -7.07 -6.63 19.42
C LEU A 216 -6.65 -7.48 18.22
N SER A 217 -7.49 -7.50 17.18
CA SER A 217 -7.22 -8.16 15.90
C SER A 217 -6.30 -7.31 15.03
N GLY A 218 -5.02 -7.25 15.40
CA GLY A 218 -4.07 -6.39 14.73
C GLY A 218 -2.66 -6.54 15.27
N TYR A 219 -1.83 -5.57 14.99
CA TYR A 219 -0.46 -5.51 15.50
C TYR A 219 0.01 -4.07 15.66
N GLY A 220 1.00 -3.88 16.54
CA GLY A 220 1.77 -2.65 16.60
C GLY A 220 3.10 -2.80 15.88
N TRP A 221 3.67 -1.72 15.40
CA TRP A 221 4.97 -1.74 14.73
C TRP A 221 5.91 -0.64 15.23
N VAL A 222 7.20 -0.90 15.11
CA VAL A 222 8.27 0.07 15.26
C VAL A 222 9.27 -0.16 14.12
N PHE A 223 9.41 0.82 13.23
CA PHE A 223 10.28 0.75 12.06
C PHE A 223 11.37 1.81 12.16
N PRO A 224 12.63 1.40 12.37
CA PRO A 224 13.79 2.27 12.42
C PRO A 224 14.00 3.03 11.10
N LEU A 225 14.26 4.34 11.19
CA LEU A 225 14.50 5.22 10.04
C LEU A 225 15.99 5.53 9.83
N GLY A 226 16.87 4.90 10.60
CA GLY A 226 18.32 5.05 10.52
C GLY A 226 18.90 6.04 11.52
N ALA A 227 20.20 5.90 11.79
CA ALA A 227 20.93 6.74 12.74
C ALA A 227 20.88 8.23 12.38
N ALA A 228 20.91 8.57 11.10
CA ALA A 228 20.86 9.96 10.64
C ALA A 228 19.52 10.64 10.96
N ALA A 229 18.41 9.89 10.90
CA ALA A 229 17.10 10.40 11.29
C ALA A 229 16.94 10.48 12.80
N GLY A 230 17.56 9.58 13.57
CA GLY A 230 17.42 9.52 15.03
C GLY A 230 16.01 9.11 15.48
N GLU A 231 15.18 8.59 14.58
CA GLU A 231 13.75 8.38 14.76
C GLU A 231 13.30 6.99 14.32
N VAL A 232 12.14 6.61 14.83
CA VAL A 232 11.40 5.45 14.36
C VAL A 232 9.98 5.86 13.97
N ASN A 233 9.43 5.23 12.93
CA ASN A 233 7.99 5.23 12.69
C ASN A 233 7.35 4.22 13.63
N ILE A 234 6.42 4.68 14.46
CA ILE A 234 5.69 3.83 15.42
C ILE A 234 4.20 3.88 15.10
N GLY A 235 3.54 2.73 15.14
CA GLY A 235 2.12 2.70 14.84
C GLY A 235 1.40 1.46 15.29
N VAL A 236 0.10 1.50 15.10
CA VAL A 236 -0.84 0.42 15.43
C VAL A 236 -1.83 0.24 14.27
N GLY A 237 -2.15 -0.99 13.97
CA GLY A 237 -3.16 -1.34 12.98
C GLY A 237 -4.08 -2.43 13.47
N THR A 238 -5.37 -2.30 13.20
CA THR A 238 -6.37 -3.33 13.51
C THR A 238 -7.19 -3.67 12.28
N LEU A 239 -7.70 -4.89 12.25
CA LEU A 239 -8.65 -5.33 11.23
C LEU A 239 -10.08 -5.08 11.68
N ALA A 240 -10.91 -4.71 10.72
CA ALA A 240 -12.34 -4.52 10.91
C ALA A 240 -13.12 -5.13 9.74
N THR A 241 -14.39 -5.39 9.97
CA THR A 241 -15.40 -5.66 8.94
C THR A 241 -16.64 -4.82 9.25
N ALA A 242 -17.57 -4.65 8.30
CA ALA A 242 -18.83 -3.99 8.57
C ALA A 242 -19.63 -4.63 9.74
N ARG A 243 -19.48 -5.96 9.93
CA ARG A 243 -20.14 -6.71 11.02
C ARG A 243 -19.36 -6.67 12.34
N ARG A 244 -18.05 -6.42 12.29
CA ARG A 244 -17.16 -6.36 13.45
C ARG A 244 -16.26 -5.15 13.29
N PRO A 245 -16.75 -3.95 13.64
CA PRO A 245 -15.96 -2.72 13.60
C PRO A 245 -14.81 -2.81 14.60
N ALA A 246 -13.72 -2.10 14.34
CA ALA A 246 -12.53 -2.14 15.20
C ALA A 246 -12.81 -1.63 16.63
N GLY A 247 -13.77 -0.70 16.80
CA GLY A 247 -14.21 -0.20 18.10
C GLY A 247 -13.13 0.52 18.91
N VAL A 248 -12.02 0.97 18.28
CA VAL A 248 -10.86 1.54 18.97
C VAL A 248 -10.72 3.04 18.73
N GLN A 249 -10.27 3.75 19.75
CA GLN A 249 -9.82 5.13 19.66
C GLN A 249 -8.35 5.13 19.23
N LEU A 250 -8.09 5.27 17.93
CA LEU A 250 -6.76 5.07 17.34
C LEU A 250 -5.67 5.94 17.97
N LYS A 251 -5.99 7.20 18.32
CA LYS A 251 -5.02 8.11 18.94
C LYS A 251 -4.62 7.59 20.33
N ALA A 252 -5.58 7.26 21.17
CA ALA A 252 -5.32 6.73 22.51
C ALA A 252 -4.59 5.37 22.45
N LEU A 253 -4.95 4.52 21.49
CA LEU A 253 -4.26 3.25 21.26
C LEU A 253 -2.80 3.45 20.85
N LEU A 254 -2.51 4.40 19.95
CA LEU A 254 -1.15 4.75 19.53
C LEU A 254 -0.32 5.27 20.70
N GLU A 255 -0.88 6.17 21.53
CA GLU A 255 -0.23 6.70 22.73
C GLU A 255 0.09 5.59 23.72
N ALA A 256 -0.90 4.75 24.07
CA ALA A 256 -0.72 3.63 25.00
C ALA A 256 0.32 2.61 24.49
N TYR A 257 0.29 2.30 23.21
CA TYR A 257 1.27 1.43 22.57
C TYR A 257 2.68 2.03 22.61
N THR A 258 2.81 3.32 22.32
CA THR A 258 4.10 4.04 22.39
C THR A 258 4.65 4.01 23.81
N ASP A 259 3.82 4.29 24.81
CA ASP A 259 4.23 4.27 26.22
C ASP A 259 4.69 2.88 26.65
N ALA A 260 4.02 1.82 26.21
CA ALA A 260 4.43 0.45 26.47
C ALA A 260 5.77 0.05 25.81
N ARG A 261 6.24 0.80 24.82
CA ARG A 261 7.50 0.54 24.09
C ARG A 261 8.64 1.50 24.47
N ARG A 262 8.39 2.50 25.37
CA ARG A 262 9.36 3.54 25.68
C ARG A 262 10.70 3.00 26.16
N GLU A 263 10.70 2.08 27.10
CA GLU A 263 11.93 1.51 27.66
C GLU A 263 12.68 0.67 26.63
N GLU A 264 11.96 -0.27 26.00
CA GLU A 264 12.52 -1.19 25.01
C GLU A 264 13.18 -0.48 23.83
N TRP A 265 12.54 0.58 23.35
CA TRP A 265 12.99 1.34 22.17
C TRP A 265 13.70 2.63 22.51
N GLN A 266 13.97 2.88 23.80
CA GLN A 266 14.62 4.12 24.27
C GLN A 266 13.96 5.37 23.66
N ILE A 267 12.62 5.43 23.75
CA ILE A 267 11.82 6.49 23.16
C ILE A 267 11.87 7.74 24.03
N HIS A 268 12.15 8.87 23.42
CA HIS A 268 12.16 10.18 24.04
C HIS A 268 11.14 11.13 23.39
N GLY A 269 10.54 11.98 24.22
CA GLY A 269 9.58 12.99 23.77
C GLY A 269 8.20 12.43 23.39
N PRO A 270 7.33 13.27 22.85
CA PRO A 270 5.97 12.90 22.41
C PRO A 270 5.95 12.27 21.02
N VAL A 271 4.83 11.62 20.69
CA VAL A 271 4.53 11.20 19.32
C VAL A 271 4.31 12.44 18.45
N ARG A 272 5.07 12.57 17.38
CA ARG A 272 4.98 13.67 16.40
C ARG A 272 4.21 13.25 15.17
N ALA A 273 3.56 14.22 14.53
CA ALA A 273 2.79 14.02 13.29
C ALA A 273 1.85 12.78 13.31
N PRO A 274 1.01 12.60 14.38
CA PRO A 274 0.11 11.46 14.42
C PRO A 274 -0.93 11.56 13.30
N ALA A 275 -1.09 10.47 12.54
CA ALA A 275 -2.04 10.40 11.44
C ALA A 275 -2.68 9.02 11.37
N SER A 276 -3.91 8.96 10.85
CA SER A 276 -4.66 7.70 10.72
C SER A 276 -5.20 7.51 9.31
N ALA A 277 -5.40 6.26 8.93
CA ALA A 277 -5.95 5.88 7.64
C ALA A 277 -6.82 4.63 7.73
N LEU A 278 -7.75 4.53 6.77
CA LEU A 278 -8.42 3.28 6.42
C LEU A 278 -7.69 2.65 5.24
N LEU A 279 -7.69 1.32 5.17
CA LEU A 279 -6.97 0.54 4.16
C LEU A 279 -7.96 -0.40 3.44
N PRO A 280 -8.28 -0.17 2.15
CA PRO A 280 -9.06 -1.08 1.33
C PRO A 280 -8.19 -2.25 0.91
N MET A 281 -8.37 -3.39 1.55
CA MET A 281 -7.47 -4.54 1.40
C MET A 281 -7.99 -5.58 0.42
N GLY A 282 -7.05 -6.29 -0.21
CA GLY A 282 -7.30 -7.54 -0.92
C GLY A 282 -8.22 -7.43 -2.12
N GLY A 283 -8.18 -6.34 -2.85
CA GLY A 283 -9.03 -6.14 -4.03
C GLY A 283 -10.53 -6.09 -3.70
N ALA A 284 -10.90 -5.63 -2.50
CA ALA A 284 -12.30 -5.44 -2.09
C ALA A 284 -12.92 -4.21 -2.74
N VAL A 285 -12.67 -4.03 -4.02
CA VAL A 285 -13.12 -2.89 -4.84
C VAL A 285 -13.65 -3.40 -6.17
N SER A 286 -14.81 -2.91 -6.60
CA SER A 286 -15.35 -3.08 -7.95
C SER A 286 -15.31 -1.77 -8.73
N GLY A 287 -15.54 -1.84 -10.05
CA GLY A 287 -15.43 -0.67 -10.93
C GLY A 287 -13.99 -0.16 -11.00
N VAL A 288 -13.03 -1.07 -11.22
CA VAL A 288 -11.60 -0.75 -11.25
C VAL A 288 -11.10 -0.33 -12.64
N ALA A 289 -11.91 -0.41 -13.66
CA ALA A 289 -11.57 0.01 -15.02
C ALA A 289 -12.82 0.32 -15.86
N GLY A 290 -12.61 1.09 -16.91
CA GLY A 290 -13.54 1.31 -18.02
C GLY A 290 -12.78 1.24 -19.34
N ARG A 291 -13.36 1.77 -20.42
CA ARG A 291 -12.81 1.62 -21.75
C ARG A 291 -11.37 2.11 -21.90
N ASN A 292 -11.05 3.27 -21.36
CA ASN A 292 -9.71 3.88 -21.46
C ASN A 292 -9.17 4.41 -20.14
N TRP A 293 -9.65 3.86 -19.02
CA TRP A 293 -9.20 4.24 -17.70
C TRP A 293 -9.05 3.04 -16.77
N ALA A 294 -8.13 3.13 -15.83
CA ALA A 294 -7.86 2.09 -14.84
C ALA A 294 -7.52 2.69 -13.47
N LEU A 295 -7.99 2.07 -12.38
CA LEU A 295 -7.55 2.34 -11.01
C LEU A 295 -6.35 1.46 -10.68
N ILE A 296 -5.35 2.02 -9.98
CA ILE A 296 -4.15 1.32 -9.54
C ILE A 296 -3.86 1.55 -8.05
N GLY A 297 -2.98 0.75 -7.46
CA GLY A 297 -2.59 0.86 -6.06
C GLY A 297 -3.78 0.82 -5.09
N ASP A 298 -3.76 1.68 -4.07
CA ASP A 298 -4.84 1.76 -3.07
C ASP A 298 -6.20 2.10 -3.69
N ALA A 299 -6.26 2.85 -4.78
CA ALA A 299 -7.50 3.17 -5.47
C ALA A 299 -8.18 1.89 -5.99
N ALA A 300 -7.41 0.89 -6.44
CA ALA A 300 -7.89 -0.43 -6.81
C ALA A 300 -8.00 -1.40 -5.63
N GLY A 301 -7.68 -0.98 -4.40
CA GLY A 301 -7.67 -1.86 -3.23
C GLY A 301 -6.52 -2.87 -3.23
N CYS A 302 -5.42 -2.55 -3.92
CA CYS A 302 -4.20 -3.37 -3.97
C CYS A 302 -3.37 -3.17 -2.69
N VAL A 303 -3.90 -3.64 -1.57
CA VAL A 303 -3.25 -3.62 -0.26
C VAL A 303 -3.35 -5.03 0.33
N ASN A 304 -2.26 -5.52 0.90
CA ASN A 304 -2.19 -6.85 1.49
C ASN A 304 -3.12 -6.96 2.70
N PRO A 305 -4.04 -7.95 2.73
CA PRO A 305 -5.00 -8.10 3.83
C PRO A 305 -4.40 -8.51 5.17
N LEU A 306 -3.17 -9.03 5.19
CA LEU A 306 -2.55 -9.60 6.39
C LEU A 306 -1.61 -8.64 7.11
N ASN A 307 -0.92 -7.76 6.35
CA ASN A 307 0.06 -6.85 6.92
C ASN A 307 -0.19 -5.36 6.60
N GLY A 308 -1.15 -5.06 5.70
CA GLY A 308 -1.47 -3.68 5.32
C GLY A 308 -0.47 -3.03 4.35
N GLU A 309 0.46 -3.78 3.78
CA GLU A 309 1.40 -3.28 2.78
C GLU A 309 0.69 -2.93 1.48
N GLY A 310 1.07 -1.80 0.87
CA GLY A 310 0.48 -1.31 -0.36
C GLY A 310 1.48 -0.63 -1.30
N ILE A 311 2.70 -0.26 -0.81
CA ILE A 311 3.69 0.44 -1.64
C ILE A 311 4.18 -0.47 -2.77
N ASP A 312 4.52 -1.72 -2.47
CA ASP A 312 4.94 -2.73 -3.44
C ASP A 312 3.90 -2.95 -4.54
N TYR A 313 2.63 -3.17 -4.14
CA TYR A 313 1.52 -3.32 -5.09
C TYR A 313 1.26 -2.03 -5.89
N GLY A 314 1.44 -0.87 -5.25
CA GLY A 314 1.33 0.43 -5.92
C GLY A 314 2.35 0.55 -7.04
N LEU A 315 3.62 0.32 -6.74
CA LEU A 315 4.72 0.35 -7.71
C LEU A 315 4.52 -0.67 -8.84
N GLU A 316 4.18 -1.91 -8.49
CA GLU A 316 3.96 -2.98 -9.46
C GLU A 316 2.73 -2.70 -10.36
N THR A 317 1.58 -2.27 -9.79
CA THR A 317 0.41 -1.92 -10.61
C THR A 317 0.67 -0.70 -11.50
N GLY A 318 1.50 0.25 -11.04
CA GLY A 318 1.98 1.36 -11.86
C GLY A 318 2.82 0.91 -13.05
N ARG A 319 3.61 -0.16 -12.89
CA ARG A 319 4.39 -0.76 -13.98
C ARG A 319 3.50 -1.53 -14.96
N ILE A 320 2.67 -2.43 -14.47
CA ILE A 320 1.90 -3.35 -15.33
C ILE A 320 0.70 -2.69 -16.02
N VAL A 321 0.21 -1.53 -15.55
CA VAL A 321 -0.91 -0.84 -16.21
C VAL A 321 -0.53 -0.32 -17.60
N VAL A 322 0.76 -0.05 -17.83
CA VAL A 322 1.27 0.45 -19.11
C VAL A 322 1.14 -0.61 -20.23
N ASP A 323 1.14 -1.90 -19.86
CA ASP A 323 0.94 -2.99 -20.82
C ASP A 323 -0.45 -2.97 -21.47
N LEU A 324 -1.41 -2.21 -20.92
CA LEU A 324 -2.75 -2.05 -21.49
C LEU A 324 -2.85 -0.94 -22.55
N PHE A 325 -1.82 -0.12 -22.70
CA PHE A 325 -1.93 1.11 -23.49
C PHE A 325 -2.12 0.87 -24.99
N ASP A 326 -1.81 -0.32 -25.45
CA ASP A 326 -2.07 -0.78 -26.83
C ASP A 326 -3.48 -1.39 -27.01
N ASP A 327 -4.22 -1.63 -25.92
CA ASP A 327 -5.57 -2.16 -25.97
C ASP A 327 -6.60 -1.04 -26.15
N ASP A 328 -7.65 -1.30 -26.95
CA ASP A 328 -8.74 -0.33 -27.17
C ASP A 328 -9.75 -0.28 -26.02
N ASP A 329 -9.82 -1.35 -25.21
CA ASP A 329 -10.79 -1.49 -24.13
C ASP A 329 -10.18 -2.18 -22.90
N TRP A 330 -10.04 -1.43 -21.81
CA TRP A 330 -9.47 -1.91 -20.55
C TRP A 330 -10.49 -2.47 -19.56
N SER A 331 -11.78 -2.32 -19.86
CA SER A 331 -12.88 -2.64 -18.95
C SER A 331 -12.86 -4.08 -18.44
N ALA A 332 -12.48 -5.03 -19.30
CA ALA A 332 -12.31 -6.44 -18.96
C ALA A 332 -10.84 -6.83 -18.75
N ALA A 333 -9.92 -6.22 -19.51
CA ALA A 333 -8.50 -6.56 -19.52
C ALA A 333 -7.83 -6.25 -18.17
N TRP A 334 -8.06 -5.05 -17.60
CA TRP A 334 -7.45 -4.66 -16.34
C TRP A 334 -7.91 -5.51 -15.15
N PRO A 335 -9.21 -5.68 -14.87
CA PRO A 335 -9.65 -6.58 -13.80
C PRO A 335 -9.13 -8.01 -13.97
N ALA A 336 -9.02 -8.52 -15.21
CA ALA A 336 -8.44 -9.84 -15.47
C ALA A 336 -6.95 -9.89 -15.13
N THR A 337 -6.20 -8.85 -15.45
CA THR A 337 -4.78 -8.72 -15.12
C THR A 337 -4.59 -8.68 -13.59
N LEU A 338 -5.34 -7.86 -12.87
CA LEU A 338 -5.28 -7.81 -11.41
C LEU A 338 -5.63 -9.16 -10.77
N ARG A 339 -6.67 -9.87 -11.29
CA ARG A 339 -7.02 -11.21 -10.79
C ARG A 339 -5.92 -12.24 -11.06
N ARG A 340 -5.27 -12.18 -12.21
CA ARG A 340 -4.16 -13.07 -12.55
C ARG A 340 -2.98 -12.87 -11.60
N HIS A 341 -2.61 -11.63 -11.29
CA HIS A 341 -1.47 -11.32 -10.43
C HIS A 341 -1.77 -11.54 -8.94
N TYR A 342 -2.94 -11.11 -8.46
CA TYR A 342 -3.21 -11.02 -7.03
C TYR A 342 -4.41 -11.85 -6.56
N GLY A 343 -5.31 -12.25 -7.45
CA GLY A 343 -6.62 -12.80 -7.09
C GLY A 343 -6.56 -13.99 -6.14
N HIS A 344 -5.67 -14.95 -6.38
CA HIS A 344 -5.52 -16.14 -5.52
C HIS A 344 -5.01 -15.78 -4.13
N ALA A 345 -3.94 -14.99 -4.06
CA ALA A 345 -3.33 -14.58 -2.80
C ALA A 345 -4.29 -13.68 -1.99
N PHE A 346 -4.94 -12.72 -2.63
CA PHE A 346 -5.88 -11.83 -1.97
C PHE A 346 -7.15 -12.52 -1.47
N SER A 347 -7.70 -13.47 -2.21
CA SER A 347 -8.89 -14.21 -1.78
C SER A 347 -8.62 -14.98 -0.48
N ILE A 348 -7.54 -15.76 -0.41
CA ILE A 348 -7.21 -16.51 0.81
C ILE A 348 -6.78 -15.57 1.95
N ALA A 349 -6.01 -14.53 1.65
CA ALA A 349 -5.56 -13.56 2.66
C ALA A 349 -6.74 -12.79 3.30
N ARG A 350 -7.77 -12.41 2.51
CA ARG A 350 -9.01 -11.79 3.04
C ARG A 350 -9.76 -12.72 4.00
N ARG A 351 -9.83 -14.03 3.68
CA ARG A 351 -10.47 -15.02 4.55
C ARG A 351 -9.71 -15.18 5.88
N LEU A 352 -8.38 -15.25 5.81
CA LEU A 352 -7.54 -15.30 7.01
C LEU A 352 -7.66 -14.00 7.82
N ALA A 353 -7.64 -12.84 7.18
CA ALA A 353 -7.88 -11.56 7.85
C ALA A 353 -9.27 -11.51 8.50
N GLY A 354 -10.30 -12.03 7.82
CA GLY A 354 -11.65 -12.17 8.38
C GLY A 354 -11.69 -13.07 9.63
N LEU A 355 -10.93 -14.17 9.64
CA LEU A 355 -10.80 -15.05 10.83
C LEU A 355 -10.11 -14.32 11.98
N LEU A 356 -9.07 -13.52 11.72
CA LEU A 356 -8.39 -12.73 12.75
C LEU A 356 -9.36 -11.77 13.46
N THR A 357 -10.42 -11.28 12.79
CA THR A 357 -11.45 -10.44 13.45
C THR A 357 -12.40 -11.21 14.36
N VAL A 358 -12.34 -12.54 14.42
CA VAL A 358 -13.15 -13.34 15.34
C VAL A 358 -12.51 -13.30 16.74
N PRO A 359 -13.19 -12.81 17.79
CA PRO A 359 -12.56 -12.52 19.09
C PRO A 359 -11.85 -13.71 19.76
N ARG A 360 -12.28 -14.93 19.50
CA ARG A 360 -11.69 -16.15 20.08
C ARG A 360 -10.56 -16.76 19.25
N PHE A 361 -10.36 -16.28 18.01
CA PHE A 361 -9.39 -16.90 17.10
C PHE A 361 -7.95 -16.55 17.49
N LEU A 362 -7.64 -15.25 17.61
CA LEU A 362 -6.28 -14.81 17.92
C LEU A 362 -5.79 -15.26 19.29
N PRO A 363 -6.59 -15.22 20.39
CA PRO A 363 -6.19 -15.80 21.68
C PRO A 363 -5.84 -17.29 21.63
N ALA A 364 -6.49 -18.07 20.76
CA ALA A 364 -6.22 -19.49 20.60
C ALA A 364 -5.04 -19.77 19.65
N ALA A 365 -4.99 -19.12 18.51
CA ALA A 365 -4.00 -19.38 17.45
C ALA A 365 -2.67 -18.68 17.69
N GLY A 366 -2.68 -17.47 18.28
CA GLY A 366 -1.50 -16.65 18.51
C GLY A 366 -0.40 -17.35 19.33
N PRO A 367 -0.71 -17.89 20.54
CA PRO A 367 0.29 -18.59 21.33
C PRO A 367 0.86 -19.83 20.62
N VAL A 368 0.04 -20.54 19.84
CA VAL A 368 0.49 -21.74 19.10
C VAL A 368 1.43 -21.33 17.95
N GLY A 369 1.05 -20.31 17.18
CA GLY A 369 1.86 -19.79 16.07
C GLY A 369 3.22 -19.29 16.57
N MET A 370 3.21 -18.48 17.62
CA MET A 370 4.42 -17.85 18.17
C MET A 370 5.40 -18.84 18.82
N ARG A 371 4.98 -20.06 19.21
CA ARG A 371 5.90 -21.09 19.72
C ARG A 371 6.80 -21.70 18.68
N SER A 372 6.48 -21.56 17.39
CA SER A 372 7.21 -22.20 16.31
C SER A 372 7.87 -21.20 15.37
N ARG A 373 9.21 -21.11 15.43
CA ARG A 373 9.98 -20.29 14.47
C ARG A 373 9.69 -20.68 13.02
N ALA A 374 9.51 -21.98 12.75
CA ALA A 374 9.23 -22.46 11.40
C ALA A 374 7.86 -21.93 10.88
N LEU A 375 6.82 -21.95 11.73
CA LEU A 375 5.52 -21.39 11.39
C LEU A 375 5.62 -19.87 11.17
N MET A 376 6.37 -19.15 12.01
CA MET A 376 6.55 -17.72 11.87
C MET A 376 7.35 -17.37 10.62
N THR A 377 8.33 -18.19 10.21
CA THR A 377 9.04 -18.02 8.92
C THR A 377 8.09 -18.20 7.74
N VAL A 378 7.19 -19.19 7.79
CA VAL A 378 6.15 -19.38 6.77
C VAL A 378 5.18 -18.19 6.77
N ALA A 379 4.75 -17.73 7.94
CA ALA A 379 3.87 -16.58 8.09
C ALA A 379 4.50 -15.31 7.51
N LEU A 380 5.78 -15.02 7.81
CA LEU A 380 6.52 -13.90 7.23
C LEU A 380 6.50 -13.95 5.70
N ARG A 381 6.80 -15.13 5.12
CA ARG A 381 6.87 -15.29 3.67
C ARG A 381 5.51 -15.07 2.99
N VAL A 382 4.44 -15.58 3.59
CA VAL A 382 3.07 -15.43 3.08
C VAL A 382 2.54 -14.02 3.30
N MET A 383 2.68 -13.49 4.52
CA MET A 383 2.21 -12.15 4.88
C MET A 383 2.99 -11.04 4.17
N GLY A 384 4.29 -11.23 3.98
CA GLY A 384 5.14 -10.27 3.27
C GLY A 384 5.05 -10.37 1.73
N ASN A 385 4.08 -11.12 1.19
CA ASN A 385 3.90 -11.29 -0.26
C ASN A 385 5.17 -11.74 -0.99
N LEU A 386 5.97 -12.61 -0.33
CA LEU A 386 7.26 -13.09 -0.83
C LEU A 386 7.18 -14.48 -1.48
N VAL A 387 5.96 -14.97 -1.72
CA VAL A 387 5.71 -16.20 -2.48
C VAL A 387 5.46 -15.84 -3.93
N THR A 388 6.28 -16.36 -4.83
CA THR A 388 6.17 -16.13 -6.28
C THR A 388 5.59 -17.34 -7.02
N GLU A 389 5.22 -17.18 -8.29
CA GLU A 389 4.78 -18.29 -9.13
C GLU A 389 5.91 -19.27 -9.46
N GLU A 390 7.16 -18.81 -9.46
CA GLU A 390 8.34 -19.61 -9.75
C GLU A 390 8.77 -20.50 -8.57
N ASP A 391 8.34 -20.17 -7.36
CA ASP A 391 8.64 -20.96 -6.16
C ASP A 391 8.02 -22.34 -6.24
N ARG A 392 8.84 -23.40 -6.09
CA ARG A 392 8.41 -24.80 -6.24
C ARG A 392 8.37 -25.57 -4.92
N ASP A 393 8.66 -24.92 -3.82
CA ASP A 393 8.61 -25.54 -2.48
C ASP A 393 7.18 -25.86 -2.02
N VAL A 394 7.08 -26.60 -0.93
CA VAL A 394 5.80 -27.10 -0.39
C VAL A 394 4.91 -25.92 0.06
N VAL A 395 5.48 -24.88 0.67
CA VAL A 395 4.74 -23.71 1.17
C VAL A 395 4.10 -22.97 0.00
N ALA A 396 4.86 -22.70 -1.06
CA ALA A 396 4.36 -21.99 -2.24
C ALA A 396 3.27 -22.80 -2.96
N ARG A 397 3.44 -24.12 -3.09
CA ARG A 397 2.41 -24.99 -3.70
C ARG A 397 1.14 -25.03 -2.86
N ALA A 398 1.27 -25.17 -1.55
CA ALA A 398 0.12 -25.18 -0.62
C ALA A 398 -0.62 -23.85 -0.66
N TRP A 399 0.11 -22.71 -0.62
CA TRP A 399 -0.46 -21.36 -0.67
C TRP A 399 -1.24 -21.13 -1.98
N ARG A 400 -0.64 -21.44 -3.13
CA ARG A 400 -1.31 -21.29 -4.43
C ARG A 400 -2.53 -22.22 -4.57
N THR A 401 -2.45 -23.46 -4.07
CA THR A 401 -3.59 -24.39 -4.10
C THR A 401 -4.73 -23.88 -3.22
N ALA A 402 -4.41 -23.45 -1.99
CA ALA A 402 -5.39 -22.86 -1.09
C ALA A 402 -6.02 -21.58 -1.68
N GLY A 403 -5.23 -20.74 -2.35
CA GLY A 403 -5.72 -19.56 -3.05
C GLY A 403 -6.70 -19.88 -4.18
N ARG A 404 -6.39 -20.88 -5.03
CA ARG A 404 -7.30 -21.35 -6.10
C ARG A 404 -8.61 -21.86 -5.54
N LEU A 405 -8.56 -22.63 -4.44
CA LEU A 405 -9.77 -23.13 -3.77
C LEU A 405 -10.54 -21.98 -3.13
N SER A 406 -9.85 -21.03 -2.52
CA SER A 406 -10.47 -19.86 -1.90
C SER A 406 -11.28 -19.05 -2.91
N VAL A 407 -10.74 -18.76 -4.10
CA VAL A 407 -11.43 -18.00 -5.15
C VAL A 407 -12.72 -18.73 -5.60
N LYS A 408 -12.71 -20.07 -5.69
CA LYS A 408 -13.91 -20.84 -6.06
C LYS A 408 -15.03 -20.77 -5.02
N LEU A 409 -14.67 -20.52 -3.76
CA LEU A 409 -15.59 -20.41 -2.63
C LEU A 409 -15.89 -18.96 -2.25
N ASP A 410 -15.39 -17.99 -3.02
CA ASP A 410 -15.55 -16.57 -2.75
C ASP A 410 -16.78 -16.04 -3.49
N ASP A 411 -17.81 -15.64 -2.76
CA ASP A 411 -19.04 -15.07 -3.35
C ASP A 411 -18.74 -13.76 -4.08
N ARG A 412 -17.67 -13.07 -3.71
CA ARG A 412 -17.17 -11.87 -4.36
C ARG A 412 -15.65 -11.95 -4.50
N PRO A 413 -15.15 -12.63 -5.56
CA PRO A 413 -13.70 -12.68 -5.82
C PRO A 413 -13.06 -11.29 -5.90
N PRO A 414 -11.75 -11.15 -5.61
CA PRO A 414 -11.04 -9.88 -5.76
C PRO A 414 -11.23 -9.27 -7.16
N PHE A 415 -11.38 -7.93 -7.20
CA PHE A 415 -11.53 -7.17 -8.45
C PHE A 415 -12.71 -7.64 -9.33
N THR A 416 -13.81 -8.05 -8.71
CA THR A 416 -15.01 -8.47 -9.46
C THR A 416 -15.63 -7.26 -10.15
N ALA A 417 -16.02 -7.41 -11.40
CA ALA A 417 -16.89 -6.45 -12.07
C ALA A 417 -18.26 -6.40 -11.37
N LYS A 418 -18.94 -5.25 -11.48
CA LYS A 418 -20.31 -5.11 -10.99
C LYS A 418 -21.24 -6.12 -11.65
#